data_6a6b0b8ff6726125ed106f3e10d33790
#
_entry.id   6a6b0b8ff6726125ed106f3e10d33790
#
_cell.length_a   1.000
_cell.length_b   1.000
_cell.length_c   1.000
_cell.angle_alpha   90.00
_cell.angle_beta   90.00
_cell.angle_gamma   90.00
#
_symmetry.space_group_name_H-M   'P 1'
#
loop_
_entity.id
_entity.type
_entity.pdbx_description
1 polymer ?
#
loop_
_entity_poly.entity_id
_entity_poly.type
_entity_poly.pdbx_seq_one_letter_code
_entity_poly.pdbx_strand_id
1 'polypeptide(L)'
;LIYESGIRGMEFAISDTAHYGAMTRGPRIVDAHTREVLRQILHEIQTGAFAREWILENLAGRPVFHALEQASAQHPIEQVGAAVRARMAFQPEREE
;
A
#
# COMPACT_ATOMS: atom_id res chain seq x y z
N LEU A 1 7.85 -10.46 12.11
CA LEU A 1 8.68 -9.71 13.08
C LEU A 1 7.84 -8.77 13.96
N ILE A 2 7.05 -7.90 13.36
CA ILE A 2 6.21 -6.94 14.10
C ILE A 2 5.16 -7.67 14.94
N TYR A 3 4.54 -8.70 14.42
CA TYR A 3 3.56 -9.50 15.13
C TYR A 3 4.14 -10.20 16.36
N GLU A 4 5.35 -10.77 16.23
CA GLU A 4 5.99 -11.57 17.29
C GLU A 4 6.59 -10.72 18.41
N SER A 5 7.19 -9.59 18.08
CA SER A 5 8.01 -8.81 19.03
C SER A 5 7.81 -7.29 18.95
N GLY A 6 6.75 -6.86 18.25
CA GLY A 6 6.43 -5.46 18.10
C GLY A 6 7.41 -4.69 17.19
N ILE A 7 7.21 -3.39 17.09
CA ILE A 7 8.05 -2.53 16.26
C ILE A 7 9.48 -2.49 16.76
N ARG A 8 9.68 -2.39 18.08
CA ARG A 8 11.03 -2.41 18.67
C ARG A 8 11.77 -3.72 18.38
N GLY A 9 11.10 -4.86 18.46
CA GLY A 9 11.68 -6.14 18.10
C GLY A 9 12.05 -6.24 16.63
N MET A 10 11.21 -5.70 15.74
CA MET A 10 11.53 -5.60 14.32
C MET A 10 12.76 -4.70 14.08
N GLU A 11 12.86 -3.56 14.76
CA GLU A 11 14.00 -2.64 14.66
C GLU A 11 15.32 -3.31 15.03
N PHE A 12 15.32 -4.20 16.02
CA PHE A 12 16.50 -4.99 16.39
C PHE A 12 16.89 -6.04 15.34
N ALA A 13 15.94 -6.48 14.53
CA ALA A 13 16.17 -7.51 13.51
C ALA A 13 16.63 -6.96 12.16
N ILE A 14 16.59 -5.66 11.96
CA ILE A 14 17.06 -4.99 10.74
C ILE A 14 18.47 -4.40 10.93
N SER A 15 19.13 -4.03 9.85
CA SER A 15 20.44 -3.39 9.92
C SER A 15 20.36 -1.99 10.56
N ASP A 16 21.45 -1.55 11.15
CA ASP A 16 21.57 -0.20 11.71
C ASP A 16 21.33 0.89 10.65
N THR A 17 21.78 0.66 9.44
CA THR A 17 21.54 1.58 8.31
C THR A 17 20.06 1.71 8.00
N ALA A 18 19.34 0.58 7.93
CA ALA A 18 17.89 0.58 7.70
C ALA A 18 17.14 1.24 8.86
N HIS A 19 17.53 0.95 10.10
CA HIS A 19 16.95 1.56 11.29
C HIS A 19 17.18 3.08 11.33
N TYR A 20 18.39 3.53 11.06
CA TYR A 20 18.70 4.96 10.96
C TYR A 20 17.89 5.65 9.85
N GLY A 21 17.80 5.04 8.69
CA GLY A 21 16.98 5.53 7.57
C GLY A 21 15.50 5.65 7.95
N ALA A 22 14.94 4.65 8.62
CA ALA A 22 13.56 4.68 9.09
C ALA A 22 13.30 5.82 10.07
N MET A 23 14.19 6.00 11.05
CA MET A 23 14.06 7.06 12.06
C MET A 23 14.21 8.47 11.50
N THR A 24 15.07 8.66 10.50
CA THR A 24 15.40 9.99 9.97
C THR A 24 14.57 10.37 8.74
N ARG A 25 14.19 9.42 7.90
CA ARG A 25 13.43 9.66 6.66
C ARG A 25 11.95 9.33 6.80
N GLY A 26 11.60 8.36 7.64
CA GLY A 26 10.22 7.99 7.91
C GLY A 26 9.33 9.19 8.30
N PRO A 27 9.73 10.05 9.25
CA PRO A 27 8.95 11.22 9.63
C PRO A 27 8.79 12.28 8.52
N ARG A 28 9.58 12.25 7.48
CA ARG A 28 9.42 13.11 6.30
C ARG A 28 8.27 12.69 5.41
N ILE A 29 7.85 11.44 5.52
CA ILE A 29 6.76 10.84 4.72
C ILE A 29 5.52 10.68 5.60
N VAL A 30 5.67 10.05 6.76
CA VAL A 30 4.60 9.83 7.73
C VAL A 30 4.71 10.88 8.84
N ASP A 31 3.97 11.96 8.71
CA ASP A 31 3.97 13.12 9.59
C ASP A 31 2.58 13.42 10.16
N ALA A 32 2.41 14.58 10.78
CA ALA A 32 1.13 14.99 11.35
C ALA A 32 0.03 15.14 10.29
N HIS A 33 0.36 15.59 9.09
CA HIS A 33 -0.59 15.69 7.99
C HIS A 33 -1.08 14.31 7.54
N THR A 34 -0.19 13.33 7.44
CA THR A 34 -0.54 11.94 7.13
C THR A 34 -1.52 11.38 8.16
N ARG A 35 -1.28 11.61 9.44
CA ARG A 35 -2.18 11.19 10.53
C ARG A 35 -3.55 11.84 10.44
N GLU A 36 -3.60 13.13 10.11
CA GLU A 36 -4.86 13.86 9.94
C GLU A 36 -5.68 13.28 8.76
N VAL A 37 -5.04 12.99 7.64
CA VAL A 37 -5.69 12.34 6.49
C VAL A 37 -6.24 10.97 6.88
N LEU A 38 -5.48 10.19 7.65
CA LEU A 38 -5.95 8.88 8.15
C LEU A 38 -7.20 9.03 9.05
N ARG A 39 -7.25 10.04 9.91
CA ARG A 39 -8.43 10.32 10.74
C ARG A 39 -9.64 10.71 9.89
N GLN A 40 -9.45 11.52 8.86
CA GLN A 40 -10.51 11.90 7.92
C GLN A 40 -11.07 10.67 7.19
N ILE A 41 -10.20 9.80 6.69
CA ILE A 41 -10.62 8.56 6.03
C ILE A 41 -11.37 7.65 7.00
N LEU A 42 -10.90 7.49 8.23
CA LEU A 42 -11.59 6.73 9.25
C LEU A 42 -12.98 7.30 9.53
N HIS A 43 -13.11 8.62 9.60
CA HIS A 43 -14.41 9.29 9.79
C HIS A 43 -15.36 9.02 8.61
N GLU A 44 -14.88 9.06 7.39
CA GLU A 44 -15.67 8.72 6.19
C GLU A 44 -16.19 7.27 6.24
N ILE A 45 -15.39 6.35 6.77
CA ILE A 45 -15.81 4.96 6.97
C ILE A 45 -16.86 4.86 8.08
N GLN A 46 -16.62 5.47 9.22
CA GLN A 46 -17.51 5.40 10.39
C GLN A 46 -18.87 6.05 10.15
N THR A 47 -18.92 7.11 9.37
CA THR A 47 -20.17 7.82 9.04
C THR A 47 -20.95 7.20 7.90
N GLY A 48 -20.41 6.19 7.23
CA GLY A 48 -21.01 5.57 6.06
C GLY A 48 -20.78 6.33 4.76
N ALA A 49 -20.00 7.41 4.76
CA ALA A 49 -19.70 8.19 3.55
C ALA A 49 -19.00 7.33 2.49
N PHE A 50 -18.01 6.55 2.88
CA PHE A 50 -17.34 5.62 1.97
C PHE A 50 -18.30 4.57 1.41
N ALA A 51 -19.13 3.96 2.24
CA ALA A 51 -20.11 2.97 1.81
C ALA A 51 -21.12 3.55 0.81
N ARG A 52 -21.60 4.77 1.04
CA ARG A 52 -22.52 5.45 0.10
C ARG A 52 -21.84 5.72 -1.23
N GLU A 53 -20.62 6.19 -1.22
CA GLU A 53 -19.81 6.43 -2.43
C GLU A 53 -19.66 5.15 -3.24
N TRP A 54 -19.31 4.05 -2.60
CA TRP A 54 -19.14 2.75 -3.26
C TRP A 54 -20.45 2.20 -3.83
N ILE A 55 -21.57 2.33 -3.10
CA ILE A 55 -22.88 1.94 -3.59
C ILE A 55 -23.27 2.74 -4.84
N LEU A 56 -23.07 4.06 -4.83
CA LEU A 56 -23.35 4.93 -5.98
C LEU A 56 -22.45 4.59 -7.16
N GLU A 57 -21.19 4.29 -6.93
CA GLU A 57 -20.24 3.85 -7.96
C GLU A 57 -20.74 2.57 -8.63
N ASN A 58 -21.19 1.59 -7.86
CA ASN A 58 -21.76 0.35 -8.40
C ASN A 58 -23.05 0.59 -9.19
N LEU A 59 -23.94 1.46 -8.72
CA LEU A 59 -25.17 1.79 -9.42
C LEU A 59 -24.91 2.52 -10.75
N ALA A 60 -23.83 3.30 -10.83
CA ALA A 60 -23.40 3.99 -12.05
C ALA A 60 -22.66 3.09 -13.04
N GLY A 61 -22.40 1.83 -12.74
CA GLY A 61 -21.68 0.89 -13.59
C GLY A 61 -20.16 0.88 -13.40
N ARG A 62 -19.67 1.38 -12.28
CA ARG A 62 -18.25 1.41 -11.90
C ARG A 62 -17.33 2.21 -12.84
N PRO A 63 -17.68 3.41 -13.28
CA PRO A 63 -16.84 4.17 -14.19
C PRO A 63 -15.48 4.56 -13.58
N VAL A 64 -15.46 5.03 -12.35
CA VAL A 64 -14.23 5.42 -11.65
C VAL A 64 -13.40 4.18 -11.30
N PHE A 65 -14.03 3.12 -10.81
CA PHE A 65 -13.35 1.86 -10.50
C PHE A 65 -12.60 1.31 -11.72
N HIS A 66 -13.27 1.24 -12.87
CA HIS A 66 -12.64 0.73 -14.10
C HIS A 66 -11.53 1.65 -14.61
N ALA A 67 -11.71 2.97 -14.51
CA ALA A 67 -10.67 3.92 -14.90
C ALA A 67 -9.42 3.81 -14.05
N LEU A 68 -9.58 3.68 -12.73
CA LEU A 68 -8.46 3.51 -11.79
C LEU A 68 -7.79 2.15 -11.94
N GLU A 69 -8.56 1.09 -12.14
CA GLU A 69 -8.03 -0.25 -12.41
C GLU A 69 -7.19 -0.27 -13.69
N GLN A 70 -7.67 0.36 -14.76
CA GLN A 70 -6.94 0.47 -16.02
C GLN A 70 -5.66 1.29 -15.86
N ALA A 71 -5.70 2.41 -15.16
CA ALA A 71 -4.53 3.23 -14.88
C ALA A 71 -3.49 2.45 -14.05
N SER A 72 -3.93 1.65 -13.09
CA SER A 72 -3.05 0.77 -12.30
C SER A 72 -2.39 -0.29 -13.18
N ALA A 73 -3.14 -0.93 -14.07
CA ALA A 73 -2.61 -1.96 -14.97
C ALA A 73 -1.60 -1.40 -15.98
N GLN A 74 -1.74 -0.14 -16.35
CA GLN A 74 -0.84 0.55 -17.28
C GLN A 74 0.34 1.25 -16.60
N HIS A 75 0.40 1.22 -15.28
CA HIS A 75 1.50 1.86 -14.54
C HIS A 75 2.84 1.23 -14.92
N PRO A 76 3.91 2.04 -15.14
CA PRO A 76 5.23 1.53 -15.51
C PRO A 76 5.81 0.47 -14.58
N ILE A 77 5.40 0.46 -13.31
CA ILE A 77 5.83 -0.55 -12.33
C ILE A 77 5.49 -1.98 -12.76
N GLU A 78 4.39 -2.18 -13.49
CA GLU A 78 3.99 -3.51 -13.96
C GLU A 78 4.96 -4.06 -14.99
N GLN A 79 5.41 -3.22 -15.93
CA GLN A 79 6.41 -3.60 -16.93
C GLN A 79 7.79 -3.83 -16.31
N VAL A 80 8.21 -2.93 -15.42
CA VAL A 80 9.47 -3.04 -14.70
C VAL A 80 9.46 -4.26 -13.79
N GLY A 81 8.38 -4.48 -13.05
CA GLY A 81 8.20 -5.64 -12.19
C GLY A 81 8.26 -6.96 -12.96
N ALA A 82 7.63 -7.04 -14.12
CA ALA A 82 7.70 -8.22 -15.00
C ALA A 82 9.14 -8.48 -15.47
N ALA A 83 9.86 -7.45 -15.89
CA ALA A 83 11.24 -7.56 -16.32
C ALA A 83 12.18 -8.01 -15.18
N VAL A 84 11.97 -7.50 -13.97
CA VAL A 84 12.73 -7.90 -12.78
C VAL A 84 12.44 -9.36 -12.41
N ARG A 85 11.17 -9.75 -12.37
CA ARG A 85 10.78 -11.15 -12.07
C ARG A 85 11.32 -12.15 -13.06
N ALA A 86 11.40 -11.79 -14.35
CA ALA A 86 11.96 -12.63 -15.39
C ALA A 86 13.46 -12.90 -15.19
N ARG A 87 14.17 -12.02 -14.47
CA ARG A 87 15.61 -12.16 -14.15
C ARG A 87 15.87 -12.88 -12.84
N MET A 88 14.86 -13.10 -12.02
CA MET A 88 15.01 -13.81 -10.74
C MET A 88 15.03 -15.32 -11.00
N ALA A 89 16.04 -16.02 -10.45
CA ALA A 89 16.21 -17.46 -10.56
C ALA A 89 15.13 -18.29 -9.82
N PHE A 90 14.28 -17.63 -9.04
CA PHE A 90 13.15 -18.19 -8.33
C PHE A 90 11.85 -17.75 -8.99
N GLN A 91 11.39 -18.54 -9.96
CA GLN A 91 9.97 -18.61 -10.23
C GLN A 91 9.42 -19.82 -9.46
N PRO A 92 8.46 -19.66 -8.55
CA PRO A 92 7.73 -20.82 -8.08
C PRO A 92 7.08 -21.47 -9.31
N GLU A 93 7.38 -22.75 -9.52
CA GLU A 93 6.65 -23.55 -10.52
C GLU A 93 5.16 -23.36 -10.21
N ARG A 94 4.42 -22.82 -11.17
CA ARG A 94 2.97 -22.83 -11.09
C ARG A 94 2.56 -24.29 -11.18
N GLU A 95 2.18 -24.86 -10.05
CA GLU A 95 1.43 -26.11 -10.07
C GLU A 95 0.15 -25.84 -10.88
N GLU A 96 0.07 -26.46 -12.04
CA GLU A 96 -1.13 -26.50 -12.87
C GLU A 96 -2.23 -27.30 -12.15
#